data_ae123958ec0b6f4ada8bd8eeaf87f521
#
_entry.id   ae123958ec0b6f4ada8bd8eeaf87f521
#
_cell.length_a   1.000
_cell.length_b   1.000
_cell.length_c   1.000
_cell.angle_alpha   90.00
_cell.angle_beta   90.00
_cell.angle_gamma   90.00
#
_symmetry.space_group_name_H-M   'P 1'
#
loop_
_entity.id
_entity.type
_entity.pdbx_description
1 polymer ?
#
loop_
_entity_poly.entity_id
_entity_poly.type
_entity_poly.pdbx_seq_one_letter_code
_entity_poly.pdbx_strand_id
1 'polypeptide(L)'
;MIEALAKTAEGLEKTKETKSNFNPDKKLEKNNPKTDKPKEGYDPDKKVEKKTEEHKNKDVEKNRMQPPVVIKFKCPEGCDSKEFERQLKAQERGLNSQTVAENTKNREAYEARKKETGDGRAPESKEAQEIARQKALQSRIETNQKNGMSYSEAKKEADTWIKTQNALHNPDQIAGGDPTKVSRMGDAGVNKSIGGQWKTRVDQLKQAVDEYSKDKSPEELANTKLNVKLEMEK
;
A
#
# COMPACT_ATOMS: atom_id res chain seq x y z
N MET A 1 8.02 -31.39 43.22
CA MET A 1 6.56 -31.09 43.31
C MET A 1 6.09 -30.82 41.89
N ILE A 2 5.63 -31.87 41.28
CA ILE A 2 4.96 -31.87 39.96
C ILE A 2 3.50 -32.16 40.30
N GLU A 3 2.61 -31.27 39.94
CA GLU A 3 1.20 -31.58 39.72
C GLU A 3 0.43 -30.27 39.48
N ALA A 4 -0.39 -30.37 38.48
CA ALA A 4 -1.54 -29.54 38.13
C ALA A 4 -1.40 -28.64 36.92
N LEU A 5 -1.74 -29.21 35.76
CA LEU A 5 -2.51 -28.51 34.72
C LEU A 5 -3.00 -29.52 33.69
N ALA A 6 -4.01 -30.31 34.09
CA ALA A 6 -4.91 -31.00 33.20
C ALA A 6 -6.32 -30.59 33.58
N LYS A 7 -7.01 -29.88 32.69
CA LYS A 7 -8.46 -29.81 32.46
C LYS A 7 -8.83 -28.46 31.84
N THR A 8 -9.11 -28.46 30.58
CA THR A 8 -10.41 -28.01 30.04
C THR A 8 -10.40 -28.22 28.53
N ALA A 9 -10.78 -29.41 28.13
CA ALA A 9 -11.30 -29.68 26.79
C ALA A 9 -12.70 -30.24 27.02
N GLU A 10 -13.73 -29.38 26.80
CA GLU A 10 -15.12 -29.80 26.56
C GLU A 10 -15.94 -28.53 26.35
N GLY A 11 -16.53 -28.41 25.19
CA GLY A 11 -17.49 -27.33 24.93
C GLY A 11 -17.59 -26.93 23.45
N LEU A 12 -17.73 -27.89 22.53
CA LEU A 12 -18.18 -27.59 21.18
C LEU A 12 -19.42 -28.43 20.86
N GLU A 13 -20.58 -27.89 21.13
CA GLU A 13 -21.85 -28.44 20.63
C GLU A 13 -22.60 -27.46 19.74
N LYS A 14 -22.79 -27.93 18.49
CA LYS A 14 -23.95 -27.71 17.62
C LYS A 14 -24.38 -26.33 17.22
N THR A 15 -23.99 -25.93 16.02
CA THR A 15 -24.81 -25.00 15.22
C THR A 15 -25.49 -25.74 14.07
N LYS A 16 -26.83 -25.61 14.03
CA LYS A 16 -27.77 -26.24 13.11
C LYS A 16 -27.55 -25.81 11.65
N GLU A 17 -27.57 -26.79 10.74
CA GLU A 17 -27.77 -26.60 9.32
C GLU A 17 -29.11 -25.92 9.01
N THR A 18 -29.09 -24.78 8.36
CA THR A 18 -30.25 -24.23 7.66
C THR A 18 -30.09 -24.51 6.18
N LYS A 19 -30.85 -25.48 5.68
CA LYS A 19 -31.01 -25.77 4.24
C LYS A 19 -31.80 -24.61 3.60
N SER A 20 -31.17 -23.87 2.72
CA SER A 20 -31.88 -22.93 1.84
C SER A 20 -32.33 -23.66 0.58
N ASN A 21 -33.64 -23.71 0.36
CA ASN A 21 -34.26 -24.23 -0.84
C ASN A 21 -34.02 -23.28 -2.01
N PHE A 22 -33.15 -23.65 -2.92
CA PHE A 22 -32.99 -22.98 -4.21
C PHE A 22 -33.86 -23.68 -5.25
N ASN A 23 -34.83 -22.99 -5.84
CA ASN A 23 -35.70 -23.48 -6.92
C ASN A 23 -35.24 -22.90 -8.26
N PRO A 24 -34.73 -23.71 -9.23
CA PRO A 24 -34.13 -23.20 -10.48
C PRO A 24 -35.11 -22.92 -11.62
N ASP A 25 -36.43 -23.07 -11.43
CA ASP A 25 -37.42 -22.93 -12.52
C ASP A 25 -38.32 -21.70 -12.38
N LYS A 26 -37.77 -20.49 -12.54
CA LYS A 26 -38.57 -19.31 -12.89
C LYS A 26 -38.10 -18.74 -14.22
N LYS A 27 -38.87 -19.07 -15.28
CA LYS A 27 -38.80 -18.38 -16.59
C LYS A 27 -39.05 -16.90 -16.43
N LEU A 28 -38.07 -16.10 -16.85
CA LEU A 28 -38.21 -14.66 -17.01
C LEU A 28 -38.76 -14.36 -18.40
N GLU A 29 -39.95 -13.80 -18.46
CA GLU A 29 -40.58 -13.26 -19.68
C GLU A 29 -39.80 -12.04 -20.16
N LYS A 30 -39.53 -12.05 -21.48
CA LYS A 30 -38.91 -10.93 -22.20
C LYS A 30 -39.95 -9.86 -22.47
N ASN A 31 -39.91 -8.75 -21.77
CA ASN A 31 -40.55 -7.50 -22.23
C ASN A 31 -39.46 -6.55 -22.74
N ASN A 32 -39.57 -6.29 -24.04
CA ASN A 32 -38.70 -5.38 -24.79
C ASN A 32 -39.44 -4.03 -24.95
N PRO A 33 -38.98 -2.93 -24.35
CA PRO A 33 -39.49 -1.61 -24.75
C PRO A 33 -38.55 -0.95 -25.75
N LYS A 34 -39.15 -0.40 -26.76
CA LYS A 34 -38.58 0.35 -27.88
C LYS A 34 -37.68 1.49 -27.40
N THR A 35 -36.54 1.61 -28.09
CA THR A 35 -35.56 2.67 -27.91
C THR A 35 -36.05 3.98 -28.51
N ASP A 36 -36.39 4.93 -27.63
CA ASP A 36 -36.39 6.36 -27.98
C ASP A 36 -35.08 6.97 -27.51
N LYS A 37 -34.34 7.62 -28.42
CA LYS A 37 -33.13 8.34 -28.16
C LYS A 37 -33.41 9.56 -27.27
N PRO A 38 -32.73 9.71 -26.09
CA PRO A 38 -32.82 10.95 -25.36
C PRO A 38 -32.00 12.04 -26.05
N LYS A 39 -32.57 13.21 -26.20
CA LYS A 39 -31.92 14.46 -26.57
C LYS A 39 -30.91 14.81 -25.48
N GLU A 40 -29.71 15.31 -25.87
CA GLU A 40 -28.72 15.84 -24.95
C GLU A 40 -29.36 16.94 -24.09
N GLY A 41 -29.64 16.60 -22.83
CA GLY A 41 -30.14 17.51 -21.81
C GLY A 41 -28.98 18.17 -21.11
N TYR A 42 -29.01 19.49 -20.99
CA TYR A 42 -28.19 20.30 -20.12
C TYR A 42 -28.28 19.75 -18.69
N ASP A 43 -27.10 19.25 -18.16
CA ASP A 43 -26.99 18.75 -16.82
C ASP A 43 -26.31 19.83 -15.93
N PRO A 44 -27.09 20.54 -15.09
CA PRO A 44 -26.57 21.58 -14.21
C PRO A 44 -25.63 21.04 -13.14
N ASP A 45 -25.67 19.74 -12.82
CA ASP A 45 -24.88 19.14 -11.74
C ASP A 45 -23.42 18.89 -12.15
N LYS A 46 -23.13 18.66 -13.44
CA LYS A 46 -21.75 18.56 -13.95
C LYS A 46 -20.89 19.79 -13.71
N LYS A 47 -21.48 20.95 -13.56
CA LYS A 47 -20.79 22.22 -13.30
C LYS A 47 -20.48 22.41 -11.81
N VAL A 48 -21.28 21.78 -10.94
CA VAL A 48 -21.11 21.82 -9.48
C VAL A 48 -20.04 20.82 -9.04
N GLU A 49 -20.02 19.62 -9.62
CA GLU A 49 -18.99 18.62 -9.30
C GLU A 49 -17.58 19.07 -9.69
N LYS A 50 -17.38 19.67 -10.87
CA LYS A 50 -16.09 20.26 -11.27
C LYS A 50 -15.62 21.37 -10.33
N LYS A 51 -16.52 22.24 -9.87
CA LYS A 51 -16.16 23.30 -8.92
C LYS A 51 -15.81 22.75 -7.53
N THR A 52 -16.47 21.69 -7.07
CA THR A 52 -16.18 21.04 -5.79
C THR A 52 -14.87 20.27 -5.82
N GLU A 53 -14.50 19.65 -6.95
CA GLU A 53 -13.18 19.00 -7.09
C GLU A 53 -12.04 20.02 -7.21
N GLU A 54 -12.21 21.14 -7.89
CA GLU A 54 -11.23 22.20 -7.96
C GLU A 54 -10.99 22.88 -6.59
N HIS A 55 -12.03 23.06 -5.77
CA HIS A 55 -11.89 23.58 -4.40
C HIS A 55 -11.23 22.56 -3.48
N LYS A 56 -11.60 21.28 -3.55
CA LYS A 56 -10.92 20.20 -2.78
C LYS A 56 -9.46 20.07 -3.15
N ASN A 57 -9.10 20.19 -4.43
CA ASN A 57 -7.71 20.16 -4.86
C ASN A 57 -6.89 21.37 -4.37
N LYS A 58 -7.48 22.57 -4.36
CA LYS A 58 -6.81 23.77 -3.84
C LYS A 58 -6.60 23.72 -2.32
N ASP A 59 -7.52 23.17 -1.58
CA ASP A 59 -7.38 22.98 -0.12
C ASP A 59 -6.39 21.87 0.24
N VAL A 60 -6.28 20.82 -0.61
CA VAL A 60 -5.28 19.77 -0.46
C VAL A 60 -3.86 20.28 -0.74
N GLU A 61 -3.68 21.25 -1.64
CA GLU A 61 -2.36 21.89 -1.89
C GLU A 61 -1.94 22.82 -0.76
N LYS A 62 -2.87 23.51 -0.10
CA LYS A 62 -2.57 24.44 0.99
C LYS A 62 -1.93 23.77 2.21
N ASN A 63 -2.23 22.49 2.47
CA ASN A 63 -1.74 21.79 3.64
C ASN A 63 -0.56 20.84 3.30
N ARG A 64 0.27 21.21 2.34
CA ARG A 64 1.48 20.47 1.98
C ARG A 64 2.73 21.30 2.22
N MET A 65 3.79 20.61 2.64
CA MET A 65 5.13 21.18 2.76
C MET A 65 5.55 21.85 1.44
N GLN A 66 6.10 23.06 1.52
CA GLN A 66 6.60 23.82 0.38
C GLN A 66 8.02 24.30 0.64
N PRO A 67 8.88 24.33 -0.38
CA PRO A 67 8.68 23.78 -1.73
C PRO A 67 8.65 22.24 -1.77
N PRO A 68 8.22 21.61 -2.89
CA PRO A 68 8.27 20.15 -3.04
C PRO A 68 9.71 19.64 -3.05
N VAL A 69 9.93 18.50 -2.39
CA VAL A 69 11.23 17.81 -2.38
C VAL A 69 11.32 16.86 -3.57
N VAL A 70 12.25 17.10 -4.47
CA VAL A 70 12.47 16.22 -5.64
C VAL A 70 13.66 15.30 -5.36
N ILE A 71 13.44 13.99 -5.37
CA ILE A 71 14.47 12.96 -5.14
C ILE A 71 14.54 12.05 -6.36
N LYS A 72 15.74 11.89 -6.92
CA LYS A 72 15.95 11.10 -8.13
C LYS A 72 16.46 9.70 -7.82
N PHE A 73 15.97 8.72 -8.58
CA PHE A 73 16.34 7.30 -8.48
C PHE A 73 16.76 6.77 -9.84
N LYS A 74 17.77 5.94 -9.85
CA LYS A 74 18.29 5.33 -11.08
C LYS A 74 17.78 3.89 -11.21
N CYS A 75 17.10 3.59 -12.32
CA CYS A 75 16.85 2.20 -12.71
C CYS A 75 18.17 1.58 -13.18
N PRO A 76 18.67 0.50 -12.55
CA PRO A 76 19.89 -0.16 -13.01
C PRO A 76 19.73 -0.71 -14.42
N GLU A 77 20.85 -0.95 -15.10
CA GLU A 77 20.84 -1.61 -16.40
C GLU A 77 20.15 -2.98 -16.31
N GLY A 78 19.26 -3.26 -17.28
CA GLY A 78 18.46 -4.48 -17.31
C GLY A 78 17.29 -4.52 -16.32
N CYS A 79 17.02 -3.45 -15.55
CA CYS A 79 15.85 -3.42 -14.69
C CYS A 79 14.54 -3.25 -15.50
N ASP A 80 13.43 -3.83 -15.01
CA ASP A 80 12.10 -3.52 -15.52
C ASP A 80 11.73 -2.07 -15.13
N SER A 81 11.87 -1.15 -16.08
CA SER A 81 11.61 0.27 -15.88
C SER A 81 10.15 0.57 -15.51
N LYS A 82 9.18 -0.21 -16.02
CA LYS A 82 7.76 -0.03 -15.71
C LYS A 82 7.48 -0.44 -14.27
N GLU A 83 8.03 -1.57 -13.84
CA GLU A 83 7.90 -2.03 -12.46
C GLU A 83 8.65 -1.09 -11.50
N PHE A 84 9.83 -0.59 -11.90
CA PHE A 84 10.59 0.38 -11.13
C PHE A 84 9.79 1.67 -10.91
N GLU A 85 9.24 2.24 -11.97
CA GLU A 85 8.39 3.43 -11.89
C GLU A 85 7.14 3.18 -11.04
N ARG A 86 6.49 2.02 -11.19
CA ARG A 86 5.33 1.62 -10.40
C ARG A 86 5.63 1.58 -8.90
N GLN A 87 6.76 0.98 -8.51
CA GLN A 87 7.19 0.91 -7.11
C GLN A 87 7.59 2.30 -6.60
N LEU A 88 8.32 3.07 -7.39
CA LEU A 88 8.74 4.42 -7.05
C LEU A 88 7.53 5.35 -6.79
N LYS A 89 6.54 5.31 -7.68
CA LYS A 89 5.27 6.06 -7.50
C LYS A 89 4.46 5.60 -6.29
N ALA A 90 4.55 4.33 -5.92
CA ALA A 90 3.92 3.85 -4.70
C ALA A 90 4.62 4.39 -3.44
N GLN A 91 5.95 4.47 -3.43
CA GLN A 91 6.74 5.14 -2.39
C GLN A 91 6.37 6.62 -2.26
N GLU A 92 6.28 7.35 -3.39
CA GLU A 92 5.87 8.76 -3.44
C GLU A 92 4.49 8.98 -2.81
N ARG A 93 3.49 8.17 -3.20
CA ARG A 93 2.14 8.25 -2.60
C ARG A 93 2.17 7.97 -1.10
N GLY A 94 2.97 6.99 -0.68
CA GLY A 94 3.13 6.67 0.72
C GLY A 94 3.72 7.82 1.53
N LEU A 95 4.79 8.46 1.04
CA LEU A 95 5.36 9.67 1.63
C LEU A 95 4.32 10.79 1.73
N ASN A 96 3.66 11.08 0.62
CA ASN A 96 2.68 12.17 0.51
C ASN A 96 1.36 11.92 1.27
N SER A 97 1.15 10.72 1.80
CA SER A 97 0.05 10.41 2.71
C SER A 97 0.36 10.74 4.17
N GLN A 98 1.63 10.87 4.53
CA GLN A 98 2.09 11.16 5.88
C GLN A 98 2.10 12.67 6.16
N THR A 99 1.89 13.04 7.41
CA THR A 99 2.22 14.38 7.89
C THR A 99 3.72 14.51 8.13
N VAL A 100 4.19 15.74 8.22
CA VAL A 100 5.60 16.04 8.56
C VAL A 100 5.95 15.41 9.90
N ALA A 101 5.08 15.55 10.92
CA ALA A 101 5.30 14.97 12.24
C ALA A 101 5.33 13.44 12.22
N GLU A 102 4.40 12.77 11.49
CA GLU A 102 4.39 11.31 11.33
C GLU A 102 5.67 10.79 10.68
N ASN A 103 6.11 11.41 9.60
CA ASN A 103 7.33 11.01 8.90
C ASN A 103 8.58 11.19 9.76
N THR A 104 8.70 12.34 10.45
CA THR A 104 9.80 12.61 11.38
C THR A 104 9.86 11.55 12.48
N LYS A 105 8.75 11.30 13.18
CA LYS A 105 8.66 10.27 14.22
C LYS A 105 9.08 8.89 13.73
N ASN A 106 8.62 8.49 12.55
CA ASN A 106 8.92 7.16 12.00
C ASN A 106 10.40 7.03 11.63
N ARG A 107 11.01 8.07 11.04
CA ARG A 107 12.45 8.10 10.72
C ARG A 107 13.31 8.07 11.99
N GLU A 108 12.95 8.86 12.99
CA GLU A 108 13.65 8.86 14.29
C GLU A 108 13.60 7.48 14.95
N ALA A 109 12.46 6.82 14.93
CA ALA A 109 12.32 5.45 15.44
C ALA A 109 13.18 4.44 14.64
N TYR A 110 13.29 4.59 13.32
CA TYR A 110 14.19 3.79 12.49
C TYR A 110 15.65 4.03 12.87
N GLU A 111 16.09 5.28 12.99
CA GLU A 111 17.47 5.62 13.34
C GLU A 111 17.83 5.20 14.78
N ALA A 112 16.91 5.32 15.73
CA ALA A 112 17.10 4.85 17.09
C ALA A 112 17.37 3.33 17.11
N ARG A 113 16.52 2.54 16.44
CA ARG A 113 16.74 1.09 16.33
C ARG A 113 18.05 0.75 15.63
N LYS A 114 18.38 1.44 14.55
CA LYS A 114 19.64 1.22 13.83
C LYS A 114 20.87 1.48 14.70
N LYS A 115 20.82 2.51 15.54
CA LYS A 115 21.89 2.83 16.49
C LYS A 115 22.04 1.76 17.57
N GLU A 116 20.92 1.20 18.04
CA GLU A 116 20.88 0.20 19.10
C GLU A 116 21.26 -1.21 18.61
N THR A 117 20.72 -1.63 17.46
CA THR A 117 20.77 -3.03 17.00
C THR A 117 21.60 -3.25 15.72
N GLY A 118 22.01 -2.16 15.05
CA GLY A 118 22.63 -2.21 13.72
C GLY A 118 21.61 -2.31 12.57
N ASP A 119 20.33 -2.64 12.85
CA ASP A 119 19.24 -2.68 11.87
C ASP A 119 18.11 -1.74 12.26
N GLY A 120 17.78 -0.79 11.40
CA GLY A 120 16.70 0.16 11.65
C GLY A 120 15.29 -0.42 11.45
N ARG A 121 15.17 -1.62 10.87
CA ARG A 121 13.86 -2.25 10.62
C ARG A 121 13.23 -2.73 11.91
N ALA A 122 11.95 -2.47 12.06
CA ALA A 122 11.20 -2.92 13.22
C ALA A 122 10.90 -4.43 13.14
N PRO A 123 11.03 -5.17 14.24
CA PRO A 123 10.76 -6.62 14.27
C PRO A 123 9.36 -6.99 13.81
N GLU A 124 8.34 -6.19 14.16
CA GLU A 124 6.93 -6.37 13.81
C GLU A 124 6.68 -6.31 12.30
N SER A 125 7.60 -5.75 11.52
CA SER A 125 7.52 -5.77 10.06
C SER A 125 7.55 -7.16 9.47
N LYS A 126 8.18 -8.14 10.16
CA LYS A 126 8.26 -9.53 9.68
C LYS A 126 6.90 -10.20 9.66
N GLU A 127 6.09 -9.99 10.69
CA GLU A 127 4.74 -10.53 10.77
C GLU A 127 3.84 -9.91 9.68
N ALA A 128 3.87 -8.57 9.54
CA ALA A 128 3.12 -7.88 8.51
C ALA A 128 3.50 -8.34 7.09
N GLN A 129 4.78 -8.58 6.83
CA GLN A 129 5.29 -9.10 5.56
C GLN A 129 4.81 -10.53 5.30
N GLU A 130 4.82 -11.40 6.31
CA GLU A 130 4.36 -12.79 6.18
C GLU A 130 2.85 -12.86 5.90
N ILE A 131 2.05 -12.09 6.63
CA ILE A 131 0.60 -11.98 6.38
C ILE A 131 0.33 -11.52 4.93
N ALA A 132 1.05 -10.49 4.46
CA ALA A 132 0.91 -9.99 3.10
C ALA A 132 1.32 -11.05 2.05
N ARG A 133 2.39 -11.80 2.32
CA ARG A 133 2.87 -12.89 1.47
C ARG A 133 1.84 -14.01 1.33
N GLN A 134 1.27 -14.46 2.45
CA GLN A 134 0.24 -15.51 2.46
C GLN A 134 -1.02 -15.08 1.71
N LYS A 135 -1.51 -13.86 1.95
CA LYS A 135 -2.65 -13.30 1.22
C LYS A 135 -2.39 -13.23 -0.28
N ALA A 136 -1.21 -12.78 -0.69
CA ALA A 136 -0.84 -12.67 -2.10
C ALA A 136 -0.73 -14.04 -2.77
N LEU A 137 -0.15 -15.03 -2.07
CA LEU A 137 -0.07 -16.41 -2.53
C LEU A 137 -1.44 -17.01 -2.78
N GLN A 138 -2.34 -16.89 -1.80
CA GLN A 138 -3.71 -17.37 -1.91
C GLN A 138 -4.46 -16.71 -3.07
N SER A 139 -4.38 -15.38 -3.17
CA SER A 139 -5.01 -14.62 -4.26
C SER A 139 -4.47 -15.02 -5.65
N ARG A 140 -3.18 -15.34 -5.73
CA ARG A 140 -2.56 -15.81 -6.99
C ARG A 140 -3.09 -17.17 -7.40
N ILE A 141 -3.22 -18.12 -6.45
CA ILE A 141 -3.80 -19.45 -6.68
C ILE A 141 -5.24 -19.30 -7.19
N GLU A 142 -6.07 -18.52 -6.51
CA GLU A 142 -7.46 -18.30 -6.90
C GLU A 142 -7.60 -17.68 -8.29
N THR A 143 -6.73 -16.72 -8.61
CA THR A 143 -6.70 -16.07 -9.93
C THR A 143 -6.34 -17.09 -11.01
N ASN A 144 -5.33 -17.92 -10.79
CA ASN A 144 -4.91 -18.94 -11.73
C ASN A 144 -5.99 -20.01 -11.95
N GLN A 145 -6.70 -20.42 -10.88
CA GLN A 145 -7.83 -21.34 -10.99
C GLN A 145 -9.00 -20.73 -11.80
N LYS A 146 -9.31 -19.44 -11.59
CA LYS A 146 -10.30 -18.71 -12.40
C LYS A 146 -9.92 -18.65 -13.88
N ASN A 147 -8.62 -18.66 -14.17
CA ASN A 147 -8.07 -18.70 -15.53
C ASN A 147 -7.96 -20.13 -16.10
N GLY A 148 -8.54 -21.14 -15.43
CA GLY A 148 -8.65 -22.51 -15.93
C GLY A 148 -7.53 -23.46 -15.49
N MET A 149 -6.59 -23.05 -14.63
CA MET A 149 -5.59 -23.96 -14.08
C MET A 149 -6.20 -24.89 -13.04
N SER A 150 -5.75 -26.15 -12.99
CA SER A 150 -6.02 -27.02 -11.85
C SER A 150 -5.40 -26.43 -10.57
N TYR A 151 -5.90 -26.80 -9.39
CA TYR A 151 -5.34 -26.34 -8.12
C TYR A 151 -3.83 -26.66 -8.00
N SER A 152 -3.40 -27.84 -8.44
CA SER A 152 -2.00 -28.26 -8.38
C SER A 152 -1.09 -27.36 -9.23
N GLU A 153 -1.51 -27.07 -10.46
CA GLU A 153 -0.78 -26.16 -11.37
C GLU A 153 -0.77 -24.73 -10.86
N ALA A 154 -1.93 -24.24 -10.43
CA ALA A 154 -2.10 -22.90 -9.87
C ALA A 154 -1.21 -22.69 -8.65
N LYS A 155 -1.15 -23.67 -7.74
CA LYS A 155 -0.30 -23.62 -6.55
C LYS A 155 1.18 -23.65 -6.93
N LYS A 156 1.61 -24.54 -7.83
CA LYS A 156 3.01 -24.61 -8.28
C LYS A 156 3.49 -23.32 -8.92
N GLU A 157 2.65 -22.69 -9.74
CA GLU A 157 2.95 -21.39 -10.37
C GLU A 157 3.07 -20.30 -9.30
N ALA A 158 2.09 -20.23 -8.38
CA ALA A 158 2.07 -19.23 -7.32
C ALA A 158 3.26 -19.38 -6.36
N ASP A 159 3.65 -20.61 -6.00
CA ASP A 159 4.86 -20.90 -5.18
C ASP A 159 6.15 -20.48 -5.91
N THR A 160 6.17 -20.52 -7.24
CA THR A 160 7.30 -20.04 -8.02
C THR A 160 7.33 -18.52 -8.08
N TRP A 161 6.19 -17.90 -8.38
CA TRP A 161 6.04 -16.46 -8.47
C TRP A 161 6.38 -15.76 -7.14
N ILE A 162 5.89 -16.27 -6.01
CA ILE A 162 6.07 -15.60 -4.71
C ILE A 162 7.56 -15.53 -4.29
N LYS A 163 8.42 -16.41 -4.81
CA LYS A 163 9.86 -16.39 -4.56
C LYS A 163 10.56 -15.19 -5.20
N THR A 164 9.98 -14.63 -6.27
CA THR A 164 10.49 -13.45 -6.96
C THR A 164 9.93 -12.14 -6.37
N GLN A 165 9.09 -12.23 -5.35
CA GLN A 165 8.40 -11.08 -4.79
C GLN A 165 8.89 -10.69 -3.41
N ASN A 166 8.91 -9.39 -3.13
CA ASN A 166 9.05 -8.83 -1.79
C ASN A 166 7.76 -8.13 -1.35
N ALA A 167 7.50 -8.16 -0.05
CA ALA A 167 6.49 -7.32 0.58
C ALA A 167 6.96 -5.86 0.57
N LEU A 168 6.14 -4.96 0.02
CA LEU A 168 6.47 -3.56 -0.16
C LEU A 168 5.92 -2.71 0.98
N HIS A 169 6.81 -2.04 1.71
CA HIS A 169 6.46 -0.91 2.56
C HIS A 169 6.46 0.37 1.71
N ASN A 170 5.40 1.14 1.76
CA ASN A 170 5.29 2.40 1.03
C ASN A 170 4.94 3.55 1.99
N PRO A 171 5.94 4.39 2.32
CA PRO A 171 7.34 4.33 1.87
C PRO A 171 8.16 3.24 2.57
N ASP A 172 9.42 3.03 2.15
CA ASP A 172 10.40 2.19 2.87
C ASP A 172 10.59 2.73 4.30
N GLN A 173 10.86 1.84 5.27
CA GLN A 173 11.01 2.22 6.68
C GLN A 173 12.12 3.26 6.91
N ILE A 174 13.22 3.19 6.17
CA ILE A 174 14.30 4.20 6.23
C ILE A 174 13.81 5.60 5.82
N ALA A 175 12.80 5.67 4.94
CA ALA A 175 12.16 6.92 4.52
C ALA A 175 10.94 7.29 5.38
N GLY A 176 10.75 6.64 6.52
CA GLY A 176 9.64 6.88 7.44
C GLY A 176 8.41 6.01 7.22
N GLY A 177 8.55 4.87 6.55
CA GLY A 177 7.45 3.91 6.40
C GLY A 177 7.02 3.28 7.71
N ASP A 178 5.71 3.08 7.86
CA ASP A 178 5.14 2.34 8.98
C ASP A 178 5.50 0.84 8.83
N PRO A 179 6.19 0.25 9.82
CA PRO A 179 6.64 -1.13 9.74
C PRO A 179 5.51 -2.16 9.66
N THR A 180 4.33 -1.81 10.15
CA THR A 180 3.17 -2.71 10.16
C THR A 180 2.33 -2.63 8.87
N LYS A 181 2.59 -1.61 8.02
CA LYS A 181 1.83 -1.39 6.78
C LYS A 181 2.58 -1.95 5.57
N VAL A 182 2.13 -3.10 5.09
CA VAL A 182 2.54 -3.67 3.81
C VAL A 182 1.46 -3.40 2.77
N SER A 183 1.83 -2.75 1.66
CA SER A 183 0.87 -2.34 0.63
C SER A 183 0.52 -3.48 -0.34
N ARG A 184 1.52 -4.21 -0.80
CA ARG A 184 1.41 -5.34 -1.75
C ARG A 184 2.74 -6.07 -1.90
N MET A 185 2.71 -7.14 -2.71
CA MET A 185 3.94 -7.75 -3.23
C MET A 185 4.43 -7.02 -4.49
N GLY A 186 5.72 -7.03 -4.73
CA GLY A 186 6.34 -6.49 -5.93
C GLY A 186 7.69 -7.13 -6.21
N ASP A 187 8.22 -6.93 -7.42
CA ASP A 187 9.50 -7.51 -7.82
C ASP A 187 10.60 -7.25 -6.80
N ALA A 188 11.27 -8.32 -6.39
CA ALA A 188 12.25 -8.27 -5.31
C ALA A 188 13.55 -7.55 -5.73
N GLY A 189 13.96 -7.65 -6.98
CA GLY A 189 15.15 -6.98 -7.51
C GLY A 189 14.95 -5.46 -7.54
N VAL A 190 13.82 -5.03 -8.06
CA VAL A 190 13.40 -3.62 -8.09
C VAL A 190 13.30 -3.06 -6.67
N ASN A 191 12.62 -3.76 -5.77
CA ASN A 191 12.47 -3.31 -4.38
C ASN A 191 13.82 -3.16 -3.67
N LYS A 192 14.73 -4.13 -3.86
CA LYS A 192 16.09 -4.06 -3.29
C LYS A 192 16.88 -2.88 -3.85
N SER A 193 16.74 -2.61 -5.16
CA SER A 193 17.40 -1.46 -5.80
C SER A 193 16.91 -0.13 -5.22
N ILE A 194 15.59 0.09 -5.12
CA ILE A 194 15.03 1.31 -4.54
C ILE A 194 15.43 1.46 -3.07
N GLY A 195 15.28 0.40 -2.27
CA GLY A 195 15.66 0.39 -0.85
C GLY A 195 17.16 0.64 -0.62
N GLY A 196 18.02 0.08 -1.50
CA GLY A 196 19.45 0.36 -1.49
C GLY A 196 19.78 1.83 -1.75
N GLN A 197 19.08 2.43 -2.69
CA GLN A 197 19.25 3.84 -3.05
C GLN A 197 18.74 4.80 -1.98
N TRP A 198 17.72 4.44 -1.22
CA TRP A 198 17.27 5.24 -0.08
C TRP A 198 18.37 5.52 0.93
N LYS A 199 19.33 4.60 1.12
CA LYS A 199 20.45 4.76 2.07
C LYS A 199 21.28 6.04 1.82
N THR A 200 21.34 6.49 0.57
CA THR A 200 22.08 7.69 0.16
C THR A 200 21.19 8.88 -0.15
N ARG A 201 19.87 8.72 -0.14
CA ARG A 201 18.89 9.74 -0.53
C ARG A 201 18.01 10.21 0.63
N VAL A 202 17.95 9.43 1.70
CA VAL A 202 17.12 9.76 2.87
C VAL A 202 17.58 11.06 3.53
N ASP A 203 18.87 11.38 3.49
CA ASP A 203 19.40 12.63 4.05
C ASP A 203 18.83 13.87 3.33
N GLN A 204 18.59 13.78 2.02
CA GLN A 204 17.94 14.87 1.27
C GLN A 204 16.51 15.11 1.76
N LEU A 205 15.75 14.04 1.98
CA LEU A 205 14.40 14.12 2.55
C LEU A 205 14.46 14.72 3.96
N LYS A 206 15.39 14.21 4.79
CA LYS A 206 15.57 14.65 6.16
C LYS A 206 15.88 16.14 6.24
N GLN A 207 16.87 16.62 5.48
CA GLN A 207 17.27 18.02 5.45
C GLN A 207 16.11 18.94 5.06
N ALA A 208 15.33 18.57 4.03
CA ALA A 208 14.18 19.35 3.59
C ALA A 208 13.07 19.41 4.65
N VAL A 209 12.81 18.30 5.34
CA VAL A 209 11.84 18.24 6.43
C VAL A 209 12.31 19.04 7.64
N ASP A 210 13.58 18.90 8.03
CA ASP A 210 14.16 19.63 9.16
C ASP A 210 14.14 21.14 8.89
N GLU A 211 14.48 21.57 7.67
CA GLU A 211 14.45 22.99 7.27
C GLU A 211 13.03 23.55 7.32
N TYR A 212 12.06 22.83 6.77
CA TYR A 212 10.64 23.22 6.82
C TYR A 212 10.13 23.35 8.26
N SER A 213 10.63 22.52 9.17
CA SER A 213 10.14 22.41 10.55
C SER A 213 10.66 23.49 11.48
N LYS A 214 11.71 24.25 11.12
CA LYS A 214 12.40 25.19 12.03
C LYS A 214 11.47 26.21 12.69
N ASP A 215 10.53 26.78 11.90
CA ASP A 215 9.64 27.84 12.36
C ASP A 215 8.18 27.39 12.47
N LYS A 216 7.96 26.08 12.66
CA LYS A 216 6.63 25.49 12.70
C LYS A 216 6.27 24.94 14.07
N SER A 217 5.04 25.18 14.49
CA SER A 217 4.52 24.57 15.71
C SER A 217 4.27 23.08 15.54
N PRO A 218 4.25 22.29 16.63
CA PRO A 218 3.89 20.87 16.57
C PRO A 218 2.52 20.61 15.92
N GLU A 219 1.57 21.51 16.12
CA GLU A 219 0.24 21.42 15.51
C GLU A 219 0.29 21.63 13.99
N GLU A 220 1.05 22.62 13.51
CA GLU A 220 1.26 22.82 12.08
C GLU A 220 1.90 21.58 11.44
N LEU A 221 2.94 21.00 12.05
CA LEU A 221 3.64 19.83 11.55
C LEU A 221 2.73 18.57 11.54
N ALA A 222 1.82 18.44 12.52
CA ALA A 222 0.84 17.36 12.58
C ALA A 222 -0.26 17.48 11.52
N ASN A 223 -0.52 18.70 11.03
CA ASN A 223 -1.57 18.97 10.03
C ASN A 223 -1.02 19.15 8.61
N THR A 224 0.30 19.31 8.44
CA THR A 224 0.92 19.48 7.11
C THR A 224 1.37 18.14 6.54
N LYS A 225 0.92 17.81 5.36
CA LYS A 225 1.37 16.63 4.60
C LYS A 225 2.71 16.89 3.94
N LEU A 226 3.50 15.84 3.76
CA LEU A 226 4.70 15.92 2.92
C LEU A 226 4.34 16.29 1.47
N ASN A 227 5.31 16.85 0.77
CA ASN A 227 5.26 17.15 -0.66
C ASN A 227 6.55 16.66 -1.31
N VAL A 228 6.56 15.40 -1.70
CA VAL A 228 7.74 14.72 -2.25
C VAL A 228 7.45 14.25 -3.65
N LYS A 229 8.38 14.44 -4.56
CA LYS A 229 8.36 13.94 -5.92
C LYS A 229 9.53 12.98 -6.12
N LEU A 230 9.24 11.72 -6.43
CA LEU A 230 10.26 10.73 -6.74
C LEU A 230 10.34 10.55 -8.25
N GLU A 231 11.49 10.84 -8.81
CA GLU A 231 11.72 10.80 -10.25
C GLU A 231 12.71 9.69 -10.61
N MET A 232 12.43 9.00 -11.71
CA MET A 232 13.40 8.09 -12.32
C MET A 232 14.38 8.92 -13.18
N GLU A 233 15.67 8.77 -12.94
CA GLU A 233 16.72 9.35 -13.80
C GLU A 233 16.66 8.69 -15.18
N LYS A 234 16.79 9.52 -16.22
CA LYS A 234 16.86 9.07 -17.62
C LYS A 234 18.24 8.53 -17.94
#